data_7a7dfb0cb2d39e6c0c2bc0b9478ad372
#
_entry.id   7a7dfb0cb2d39e6c0c2bc0b9478ad372
#
_cell.length_a   1.000
_cell.length_b   1.000
_cell.length_c   1.000
_cell.angle_alpha   90.00
_cell.angle_beta   90.00
_cell.angle_gamma   90.00
#
_symmetry.space_group_name_H-M   'P 1'
#
loop_
_entity.id
_entity.type
_entity.pdbx_description
1 polymer ?
#
loop_
_entity_poly.entity_id
_entity_poly.type
_entity_poly.pdbx_seq_one_letter_code
_entity_poly.pdbx_strand_id
1 'polypeptide(L)'
;MKLNAGALALVGSGEYSPQMQEFESELLHLAISRGKKNSFVQIPTASSHEGSASRDKWQRLGREQAERIGSQRVYLPIHEREDAFNQEFVDAIAGAGLIYFSGGDPHRIADVFKGSPALAAIVAAWESGSSLAGCSAGAMAFGGTIMGIRRSHHSAGLGIVPGIEVIPHYDKMLGWLPERVTAFVLRPDATTALIGIDENTALVYTDKWQSYGRGKIHTLRGELDISAEPFSIH
;
A
#
# COMPACT_ATOMS: atom_id res chain seq x y z
N MET A 1 5.63 10.98 -12.09
CA MET A 1 4.62 11.33 -11.04
C MET A 1 4.42 12.85 -11.04
N LYS A 2 3.32 13.34 -10.47
CA LYS A 2 3.04 14.79 -10.45
C LYS A 2 3.93 15.49 -9.42
N LEU A 3 4.37 16.74 -9.70
CA LEU A 3 5.30 17.54 -8.89
C LEU A 3 4.84 17.81 -7.43
N ASN A 4 3.56 17.68 -7.13
CA ASN A 4 2.97 17.97 -5.81
C ASN A 4 2.30 16.76 -5.15
N ALA A 5 2.54 15.57 -5.65
CA ALA A 5 1.97 14.36 -5.06
C ALA A 5 2.51 14.15 -3.64
N GLY A 6 1.69 13.56 -2.77
CA GLY A 6 2.12 13.11 -1.45
C GLY A 6 3.13 11.98 -1.52
N ALA A 7 3.62 11.54 -0.36
CA ALA A 7 4.43 10.33 -0.31
C ALA A 7 3.60 9.11 -0.73
N LEU A 8 4.25 8.18 -1.44
CA LEU A 8 3.67 6.87 -1.76
C LEU A 8 4.56 5.79 -1.15
N ALA A 9 3.96 4.85 -0.41
CA ALA A 9 4.69 3.77 0.23
C ALA A 9 4.17 2.40 -0.18
N LEU A 10 5.08 1.53 -0.63
CA LEU A 10 4.86 0.11 -0.87
C LEU A 10 5.52 -0.65 0.28
N VAL A 11 4.74 -1.24 1.18
CA VAL A 11 5.21 -1.83 2.43
C VAL A 11 5.17 -3.35 2.34
N GLY A 12 6.27 -4.01 2.69
CA GLY A 12 6.36 -5.47 2.62
C GLY A 12 5.48 -6.17 3.66
N SER A 13 5.50 -5.69 4.90
CA SER A 13 4.60 -6.08 6.00
C SER A 13 4.78 -5.17 7.21
N GLY A 14 4.07 -5.49 8.30
CA GLY A 14 4.25 -4.83 9.60
C GLY A 14 3.33 -3.63 9.79
N GLU A 15 2.30 -3.49 8.95
CA GLU A 15 1.30 -2.44 9.10
C GLU A 15 0.69 -2.42 10.50
N TYR A 16 0.50 -1.22 11.01
CA TYR A 16 -0.08 -0.98 12.33
C TYR A 16 0.70 -1.61 13.49
N SER A 17 2.00 -1.90 13.26
CA SER A 17 2.87 -2.45 14.29
C SER A 17 3.70 -1.34 14.96
N PRO A 18 4.15 -1.56 16.22
CA PRO A 18 5.07 -0.63 16.87
C PRO A 18 6.37 -0.40 16.09
N GLN A 19 6.82 -1.40 15.31
CA GLN A 19 8.06 -1.32 14.51
C GLN A 19 7.93 -0.32 13.35
N MET A 20 6.70 -0.12 12.84
CA MET A 20 6.43 0.80 11.73
C MET A 20 5.82 2.13 12.20
N GLN A 21 5.70 2.35 13.52
CA GLN A 21 5.09 3.55 14.07
C GLN A 21 5.76 4.83 13.60
N GLU A 22 7.09 4.92 13.70
CA GLU A 22 7.85 6.11 13.28
C GLU A 22 7.64 6.39 11.80
N PHE A 23 7.68 5.33 10.97
CA PHE A 23 7.46 5.43 9.54
C PHE A 23 6.06 5.97 9.19
N GLU A 24 5.03 5.38 9.79
CA GLU A 24 3.65 5.82 9.53
C GLU A 24 3.39 7.22 10.07
N SER A 25 4.04 7.59 11.19
CA SER A 25 4.02 8.95 11.71
C SER A 25 4.65 9.94 10.73
N GLU A 26 5.80 9.61 10.13
CA GLU A 26 6.48 10.47 9.16
C GLU A 26 5.66 10.66 7.89
N LEU A 27 5.05 9.58 7.35
CA LEU A 27 4.13 9.69 6.21
C LEU A 27 2.96 10.66 6.51
N LEU A 28 2.43 10.61 7.72
CA LEU A 28 1.39 11.53 8.17
C LEU A 28 1.89 12.97 8.28
N HIS A 29 3.06 13.19 8.89
CA HIS A 29 3.68 14.51 9.02
C HIS A 29 3.98 15.16 7.67
N LEU A 30 4.48 14.39 6.71
CA LEU A 30 4.68 14.87 5.34
C LEU A 30 3.38 15.36 4.69
N ALA A 31 2.27 14.69 4.94
CA ALA A 31 0.99 15.15 4.45
C ALA A 31 0.50 16.42 5.19
N ILE A 32 0.64 16.45 6.51
CA ILE A 32 0.27 17.63 7.32
C ILE A 32 1.08 18.85 6.89
N SER A 33 2.38 18.72 6.63
CA SER A 33 3.23 19.82 6.14
C SER A 33 2.77 20.37 4.78
N ARG A 34 2.01 19.56 4.02
CA ARG A 34 1.34 19.95 2.75
C ARG A 34 -0.11 20.43 2.95
N GLY A 35 -0.50 20.74 4.19
CA GLY A 35 -1.83 21.26 4.53
C GLY A 35 -2.95 20.23 4.59
N LYS A 36 -2.62 18.94 4.71
CA LYS A 36 -3.62 17.90 4.90
C LYS A 36 -4.05 17.77 6.37
N LYS A 37 -5.21 17.14 6.59
CA LYS A 37 -5.74 16.91 7.94
C LYS A 37 -4.83 15.98 8.72
N ASN A 38 -4.76 16.12 10.03
CA ASN A 38 -4.18 15.09 10.90
C ASN A 38 -5.16 13.92 11.03
N SER A 39 -5.27 13.13 9.96
CA SER A 39 -6.18 11.99 9.91
C SER A 39 -5.52 10.77 9.26
N PHE A 40 -5.82 9.61 9.83
CA PHE A 40 -5.39 8.29 9.39
C PHE A 40 -6.61 7.54 8.85
N VAL A 41 -6.68 7.41 7.52
CA VAL A 41 -7.75 6.69 6.82
C VAL A 41 -7.35 5.23 6.67
N GLN A 42 -8.04 4.36 7.38
CA GLN A 42 -7.83 2.91 7.35
C GLN A 42 -8.77 2.23 6.37
N ILE A 43 -8.22 1.49 5.40
CA ILE A 43 -8.96 0.74 4.37
C ILE A 43 -8.63 -0.75 4.49
N PRO A 44 -9.49 -1.58 5.10
CA PRO A 44 -9.23 -2.99 5.39
C PRO A 44 -9.79 -3.95 4.34
N THR A 45 -10.05 -3.48 3.13
CA THR A 45 -10.76 -4.22 2.06
C THR A 45 -10.14 -5.58 1.76
N ALA A 46 -8.81 -5.70 1.79
CA ALA A 46 -8.11 -6.94 1.50
C ALA A 46 -8.51 -8.12 2.40
N SER A 47 -8.90 -7.84 3.64
CA SER A 47 -9.29 -8.84 4.65
C SER A 47 -10.82 -8.98 4.82
N SER A 48 -11.62 -8.30 3.99
CA SER A 48 -13.08 -8.23 4.19
C SER A 48 -13.79 -9.59 4.20
N HIS A 49 -13.28 -10.57 3.47
CA HIS A 49 -13.83 -11.93 3.39
C HIS A 49 -13.25 -12.93 4.38
N GLU A 50 -12.32 -12.53 5.25
CA GLU A 50 -11.66 -13.42 6.21
C GLU A 50 -12.51 -13.68 7.47
N GLY A 51 -13.76 -13.19 7.52
CA GLY A 51 -14.68 -13.34 8.64
C GLY A 51 -14.62 -12.20 9.66
N SER A 52 -15.56 -12.21 10.63
CA SER A 52 -15.69 -11.13 11.62
C SER A 52 -14.45 -10.96 12.50
N ALA A 53 -13.87 -12.07 12.95
CA ALA A 53 -12.69 -12.04 13.82
C ALA A 53 -11.49 -11.32 13.15
N SER A 54 -11.28 -11.51 11.85
CA SER A 54 -10.24 -10.80 11.11
C SER A 54 -10.58 -9.30 10.99
N ARG A 55 -11.83 -8.97 10.65
CA ARG A 55 -12.27 -7.57 10.59
C ARG A 55 -12.09 -6.85 11.93
N ASP A 56 -12.49 -7.49 13.04
CA ASP A 56 -12.34 -6.93 14.39
C ASP A 56 -10.86 -6.73 14.76
N LYS A 57 -10.01 -7.69 14.40
CA LYS A 57 -8.55 -7.58 14.56
C LYS A 57 -8.01 -6.35 13.82
N TRP A 58 -8.33 -6.19 12.54
CA TRP A 58 -7.84 -5.06 11.74
C TRP A 58 -8.38 -3.72 12.24
N GLN A 59 -9.65 -3.67 12.65
CA GLN A 59 -10.22 -2.47 13.27
C GLN A 59 -9.48 -2.08 14.55
N ARG A 60 -9.18 -3.05 15.42
CA ARG A 60 -8.45 -2.80 16.66
C ARG A 60 -7.03 -2.30 16.37
N LEU A 61 -6.29 -3.00 15.51
CA LEU A 61 -4.91 -2.63 15.17
C LEU A 61 -4.81 -1.22 14.58
N GLY A 62 -5.70 -0.86 13.66
CA GLY A 62 -5.71 0.47 13.07
C GLY A 62 -6.10 1.57 14.06
N ARG A 63 -6.97 1.28 15.04
CA ARG A 63 -7.28 2.22 16.13
C ARG A 63 -6.07 2.45 17.02
N GLU A 64 -5.43 1.36 17.47
CA GLU A 64 -4.23 1.43 18.30
C GLU A 64 -3.10 2.18 17.58
N GLN A 65 -2.97 2.03 16.27
CA GLN A 65 -1.97 2.75 15.48
C GLN A 65 -2.29 4.23 15.35
N ALA A 66 -3.54 4.58 15.07
CA ALA A 66 -3.94 5.99 15.01
C ALA A 66 -3.68 6.71 16.34
N GLU A 67 -3.95 6.05 17.47
CA GLU A 67 -3.63 6.54 18.81
C GLU A 67 -2.11 6.72 18.99
N ARG A 68 -1.30 5.74 18.60
CA ARG A 68 0.18 5.80 18.71
C ARG A 68 0.80 6.95 17.90
N ILE A 69 0.28 7.22 16.71
CA ILE A 69 0.77 8.31 15.85
C ILE A 69 0.05 9.65 16.10
N GLY A 70 -0.82 9.72 17.10
CA GLY A 70 -1.51 10.96 17.49
C GLY A 70 -2.46 11.51 16.43
N SER A 71 -3.14 10.65 15.66
CA SER A 71 -4.02 11.04 14.56
C SER A 71 -5.49 10.73 14.80
N GLN A 72 -6.38 11.47 14.14
CA GLN A 72 -7.79 11.13 14.05
C GLN A 72 -7.97 9.93 13.13
N ARG A 73 -8.44 8.81 13.66
CA ARG A 73 -8.79 7.64 12.85
C ARG A 73 -10.06 7.86 12.05
N VAL A 74 -9.99 7.54 10.75
CA VAL A 74 -11.15 7.42 9.85
C VAL A 74 -11.18 5.98 9.34
N TYR A 75 -12.11 5.18 9.84
CA TYR A 75 -12.28 3.80 9.39
C TYR A 75 -13.27 3.75 8.24
N LEU A 76 -12.84 3.29 7.07
CA LEU A 76 -13.70 3.12 5.90
C LEU A 76 -13.98 1.64 5.66
N PRO A 77 -15.15 1.12 6.05
CA PRO A 77 -15.55 -0.26 5.86
C PRO A 77 -15.94 -0.54 4.39
N ILE A 78 -15.02 -0.24 3.47
CA ILE A 78 -15.20 -0.54 2.04
C ILE A 78 -14.90 -2.03 1.87
N HIS A 79 -15.92 -2.86 2.02
CA HIS A 79 -15.82 -4.32 1.99
C HIS A 79 -16.25 -4.88 0.64
N GLU A 80 -17.29 -4.33 0.06
CA GLU A 80 -17.87 -4.72 -1.22
C GLU A 80 -17.71 -3.61 -2.25
N ARG A 81 -17.93 -3.96 -3.52
CA ARG A 81 -17.79 -3.00 -4.62
C ARG A 81 -18.73 -1.81 -4.48
N GLU A 82 -19.93 -2.05 -4.01
CA GLU A 82 -20.97 -1.04 -3.78
C GLU A 82 -20.53 0.03 -2.78
N ASP A 83 -19.76 -0.37 -1.75
CA ASP A 83 -19.21 0.55 -0.74
C ASP A 83 -18.26 1.57 -1.38
N ALA A 84 -17.51 1.17 -2.41
CA ALA A 84 -16.58 2.06 -3.12
C ALA A 84 -17.29 3.14 -3.97
N PHE A 85 -18.63 3.09 -4.07
CA PHE A 85 -19.49 4.09 -4.68
C PHE A 85 -20.26 4.91 -3.64
N ASN A 86 -20.09 4.63 -2.35
CA ASN A 86 -20.74 5.41 -1.28
C ASN A 86 -20.11 6.80 -1.19
N GLN A 87 -20.93 7.84 -1.37
CA GLN A 87 -20.46 9.24 -1.38
C GLN A 87 -19.87 9.67 -0.04
N GLU A 88 -20.40 9.17 1.09
CA GLU A 88 -19.84 9.48 2.42
C GLU A 88 -18.38 8.99 2.56
N PHE A 89 -18.07 7.81 2.01
CA PHE A 89 -16.71 7.29 2.03
C PHE A 89 -15.78 8.07 1.09
N VAL A 90 -16.31 8.46 -0.08
CA VAL A 90 -15.59 9.31 -1.03
C VAL A 90 -15.23 10.66 -0.40
N ASP A 91 -16.17 11.29 0.29
CA ASP A 91 -15.99 12.60 0.94
C ASP A 91 -15.02 12.49 2.14
N ALA A 92 -15.04 11.38 2.86
CA ALA A 92 -14.14 11.13 3.99
C ALA A 92 -12.66 10.98 3.56
N ILE A 93 -12.40 10.58 2.32
CA ILE A 93 -11.05 10.50 1.74
C ILE A 93 -10.49 11.90 1.46
N ALA A 94 -11.34 12.85 1.14
CA ALA A 94 -10.92 14.20 0.72
C ALA A 94 -10.13 14.93 1.82
N GLY A 95 -8.90 15.32 1.50
CA GLY A 95 -8.00 16.03 2.41
C GLY A 95 -7.43 15.20 3.56
N ALA A 96 -7.53 13.86 3.48
CA ALA A 96 -6.92 12.94 4.43
C ALA A 96 -5.40 13.17 4.55
N GLY A 97 -4.83 12.91 5.72
CA GLY A 97 -3.38 12.95 5.91
C GLY A 97 -2.73 11.68 5.34
N LEU A 98 -2.93 10.57 5.99
CA LEU A 98 -2.43 9.27 5.55
C LEU A 98 -3.59 8.33 5.19
N ILE A 99 -3.57 7.81 3.97
CA ILE A 99 -4.50 6.78 3.48
C ILE A 99 -3.75 5.46 3.43
N TYR A 100 -4.29 4.43 4.11
CA TYR A 100 -3.56 3.17 4.31
C TYR A 100 -4.42 1.95 3.96
N PHE A 101 -3.94 1.15 2.98
CA PHE A 101 -4.50 -0.15 2.63
C PHE A 101 -3.77 -1.25 3.38
N SER A 102 -4.47 -2.02 4.20
CA SER A 102 -3.91 -3.16 4.94
C SER A 102 -3.74 -4.42 4.08
N GLY A 103 -3.11 -5.44 4.66
CA GLY A 103 -2.88 -6.73 4.03
C GLY A 103 -4.13 -7.62 3.95
N GLY A 104 -4.01 -8.73 3.21
CA GLY A 104 -5.03 -9.73 2.94
C GLY A 104 -4.99 -10.24 1.50
N ASP A 105 -6.11 -10.22 0.77
CA ASP A 105 -6.19 -10.59 -0.65
C ASP A 105 -6.05 -9.34 -1.56
N PRO A 106 -4.97 -9.22 -2.35
CA PRO A 106 -4.77 -8.07 -3.24
C PRO A 106 -5.77 -8.02 -4.39
N HIS A 107 -6.27 -9.16 -4.85
CA HIS A 107 -7.29 -9.22 -5.90
C HIS A 107 -8.61 -8.62 -5.41
N ARG A 108 -8.90 -8.80 -4.10
CA ARG A 108 -10.09 -8.20 -3.50
C ARG A 108 -10.06 -6.68 -3.55
N ILE A 109 -8.89 -6.07 -3.29
CA ILE A 109 -8.72 -4.62 -3.44
C ILE A 109 -9.01 -4.19 -4.88
N ALA A 110 -8.45 -4.89 -5.87
CA ALA A 110 -8.68 -4.57 -7.28
C ALA A 110 -10.16 -4.74 -7.68
N ASP A 111 -10.80 -5.84 -7.27
CA ASP A 111 -12.20 -6.14 -7.57
C ASP A 111 -13.15 -5.05 -7.04
N VAL A 112 -12.87 -4.53 -5.83
CA VAL A 112 -13.68 -3.51 -5.16
C VAL A 112 -13.42 -2.12 -5.72
N PHE A 113 -12.16 -1.72 -5.87
CA PHE A 113 -11.82 -0.32 -6.13
C PHE A 113 -11.69 0.04 -7.61
N LYS A 114 -11.39 -0.89 -8.50
CA LYS A 114 -11.09 -0.56 -9.90
C LYS A 114 -12.24 0.15 -10.58
N GLY A 115 -11.98 1.38 -11.06
CA GLY A 115 -12.98 2.22 -11.72
C GLY A 115 -14.05 2.80 -10.80
N SER A 116 -13.83 2.80 -9.47
CA SER A 116 -14.77 3.37 -8.51
C SER A 116 -14.50 4.85 -8.22
N PRO A 117 -15.52 5.62 -7.76
CA PRO A 117 -15.32 6.98 -7.25
C PRO A 117 -14.36 7.04 -6.06
N ALA A 118 -14.36 6.05 -5.16
CA ALA A 118 -13.44 5.99 -4.03
C ALA A 118 -11.98 5.90 -4.50
N LEU A 119 -11.65 5.08 -5.52
CA LEU A 119 -10.30 5.06 -6.08
C LEU A 119 -9.91 6.40 -6.68
N ALA A 120 -10.82 7.03 -7.42
CA ALA A 120 -10.56 8.35 -8.00
C ALA A 120 -10.28 9.39 -6.90
N ALA A 121 -11.03 9.37 -5.80
CA ALA A 121 -10.81 10.24 -4.64
C ALA A 121 -9.45 9.97 -3.95
N ILE A 122 -9.06 8.71 -3.78
CA ILE A 122 -7.76 8.32 -3.20
C ILE A 122 -6.61 8.85 -4.06
N VAL A 123 -6.68 8.64 -5.38
CA VAL A 123 -5.66 9.13 -6.30
C VAL A 123 -5.60 10.66 -6.28
N ALA A 124 -6.73 11.34 -6.31
CA ALA A 124 -6.81 12.80 -6.25
C ALA A 124 -6.28 13.35 -4.91
N ALA A 125 -6.57 12.69 -3.80
CA ALA A 125 -6.04 13.06 -2.48
C ALA A 125 -4.52 12.94 -2.46
N TRP A 126 -3.96 11.80 -2.93
CA TRP A 126 -2.52 11.60 -3.04
C TRP A 126 -1.86 12.62 -3.97
N GLU A 127 -2.39 12.84 -5.17
CA GLU A 127 -1.90 13.82 -6.13
C GLU A 127 -1.92 15.26 -5.60
N SER A 128 -2.76 15.53 -4.61
CA SER A 128 -2.86 16.83 -3.94
C SER A 128 -2.08 16.92 -2.61
N GLY A 129 -1.28 15.89 -2.25
CA GLY A 129 -0.34 15.94 -1.14
C GLY A 129 -0.65 15.03 0.04
N SER A 130 -1.75 14.26 0.05
CA SER A 130 -1.98 13.20 1.04
C SER A 130 -0.95 12.08 0.88
N SER A 131 -0.48 11.48 1.96
CA SER A 131 0.35 10.27 1.87
C SER A 131 -0.52 9.04 1.61
N LEU A 132 -0.05 8.15 0.74
CA LEU A 132 -0.72 6.91 0.36
C LEU A 132 0.18 5.73 0.64
N ALA A 133 -0.28 4.77 1.43
CA ALA A 133 0.46 3.55 1.74
C ALA A 133 -0.37 2.29 1.45
N GLY A 134 0.30 1.27 0.93
CA GLY A 134 -0.25 -0.07 0.79
C GLY A 134 0.70 -1.09 1.37
N CYS A 135 0.21 -1.95 2.28
CA CYS A 135 0.99 -3.00 2.90
C CYS A 135 0.60 -4.37 2.36
N SER A 136 1.61 -5.22 2.10
CA SER A 136 1.40 -6.58 1.63
C SER A 136 0.47 -6.63 0.40
N ALA A 137 -0.78 -7.06 0.58
CA ALA A 137 -1.82 -7.03 -0.44
C ALA A 137 -2.06 -5.62 -1.02
N GLY A 138 -2.01 -4.57 -0.17
CA GLY A 138 -2.13 -3.18 -0.61
C GLY A 138 -1.01 -2.78 -1.55
N ALA A 139 0.24 -3.13 -1.24
CA ALA A 139 1.39 -2.86 -2.09
C ALA A 139 1.28 -3.58 -3.45
N MET A 140 0.86 -4.85 -3.45
CA MET A 140 0.62 -5.61 -4.68
C MET A 140 -0.48 -4.98 -5.54
N ALA A 141 -1.59 -4.56 -4.91
CA ALA A 141 -2.73 -4.01 -5.62
C ALA A 141 -2.44 -2.66 -6.30
N PHE A 142 -1.48 -1.88 -5.79
CA PHE A 142 -1.08 -0.58 -6.38
C PHE A 142 -0.38 -0.73 -7.73
N GLY A 143 0.23 -1.86 -8.02
CA GLY A 143 0.88 -2.17 -9.28
C GLY A 143 -0.07 -2.22 -10.48
N GLY A 144 0.50 -2.42 -11.68
CA GLY A 144 -0.26 -2.67 -12.89
C GLY A 144 -0.81 -4.10 -12.96
N THR A 145 -0.06 -5.06 -12.42
CA THR A 145 -0.40 -6.48 -12.38
C THR A 145 -0.27 -7.03 -10.97
N ILE A 146 -1.26 -7.82 -10.55
CA ILE A 146 -1.23 -8.58 -9.30
C ILE A 146 -0.85 -10.03 -9.64
N MET A 147 0.21 -10.51 -9.02
CA MET A 147 0.65 -11.89 -9.19
C MET A 147 -0.32 -12.87 -8.53
N GLY A 148 -0.65 -13.94 -9.26
CA GLY A 148 -1.54 -15.00 -8.78
C GLY A 148 -0.89 -15.95 -7.77
N ILE A 149 -0.52 -15.45 -6.59
CA ILE A 149 -0.01 -16.28 -5.48
C ILE A 149 -1.17 -17.07 -4.85
N ARG A 150 -2.28 -16.40 -4.58
CA ARG A 150 -3.48 -16.98 -3.96
C ARG A 150 -4.53 -17.44 -4.99
N ARG A 151 -4.51 -16.89 -6.19
CA ARG A 151 -5.37 -17.26 -7.33
C ARG A 151 -4.53 -17.95 -8.41
N SER A 152 -5.16 -18.77 -9.23
CA SER A 152 -4.47 -19.52 -10.30
C SER A 152 -3.98 -18.65 -11.47
N HIS A 153 -4.38 -17.38 -11.53
CA HIS A 153 -4.05 -16.44 -12.62
C HIS A 153 -3.65 -15.07 -12.09
N HIS A 154 -2.87 -14.35 -12.88
CA HIS A 154 -2.58 -12.94 -12.66
C HIS A 154 -3.81 -12.10 -12.98
N SER A 155 -3.95 -10.95 -12.32
CA SER A 155 -5.02 -10.00 -12.60
C SER A 155 -4.47 -8.58 -12.67
N ALA A 156 -5.24 -7.67 -13.29
CA ALA A 156 -4.89 -6.27 -13.31
C ALA A 156 -5.04 -5.65 -11.92
N GLY A 157 -3.99 -4.91 -11.48
CA GLY A 157 -4.03 -4.10 -10.29
C GLY A 157 -4.74 -2.77 -10.49
N LEU A 158 -4.59 -1.86 -9.54
CA LEU A 158 -5.18 -0.52 -9.57
C LEU A 158 -4.45 0.43 -10.52
N GLY A 159 -3.19 0.13 -10.86
CA GLY A 159 -2.38 0.95 -11.76
C GLY A 159 -1.97 2.30 -11.17
N ILE A 160 -1.87 2.43 -9.85
CA ILE A 160 -1.36 3.63 -9.17
C ILE A 160 0.13 3.79 -9.50
N VAL A 161 0.88 2.69 -9.48
CA VAL A 161 2.28 2.58 -9.90
C VAL A 161 2.44 1.52 -10.98
N PRO A 162 1.99 1.77 -12.22
CA PRO A 162 1.88 0.75 -13.27
C PRO A 162 3.23 0.15 -13.68
N GLY A 163 4.35 0.85 -13.43
CA GLY A 163 5.71 0.39 -13.73
C GLY A 163 6.33 -0.52 -12.67
N ILE A 164 5.62 -0.81 -11.56
CA ILE A 164 6.13 -1.61 -10.45
C ILE A 164 5.16 -2.75 -10.13
N GLU A 165 5.72 -3.92 -9.91
CA GLU A 165 5.04 -5.11 -9.38
C GLU A 165 5.74 -5.51 -8.07
N VAL A 166 4.98 -5.94 -7.04
CA VAL A 166 5.52 -6.17 -5.70
C VAL A 166 5.34 -7.63 -5.27
N ILE A 167 6.40 -8.19 -4.69
CA ILE A 167 6.36 -9.41 -3.87
C ILE A 167 6.61 -8.98 -2.42
N PRO A 168 5.58 -8.93 -1.57
CA PRO A 168 5.74 -8.63 -0.16
C PRO A 168 6.29 -9.84 0.61
N HIS A 169 6.72 -9.64 1.89
CA HIS A 169 7.27 -10.69 2.74
C HIS A 169 8.41 -11.47 2.08
N TYR A 170 9.25 -10.80 1.29
CA TYR A 170 10.20 -11.47 0.41
C TYR A 170 11.23 -12.30 1.19
N ASP A 171 11.70 -11.81 2.33
CA ASP A 171 12.60 -12.53 3.25
C ASP A 171 12.01 -13.86 3.76
N LYS A 172 10.69 -13.96 3.90
CA LYS A 172 10.00 -15.20 4.31
C LYS A 172 9.76 -16.15 3.13
N MET A 173 9.83 -15.64 1.90
CA MET A 173 9.69 -16.44 0.69
C MET A 173 11.03 -16.99 0.19
N LEU A 174 12.18 -16.51 0.70
CA LEU A 174 13.51 -17.02 0.36
C LEU A 174 13.63 -18.49 0.78
N GLY A 175 13.76 -19.38 -0.22
CA GLY A 175 13.82 -20.83 -0.04
C GLY A 175 12.52 -21.58 -0.37
N TRP A 176 11.41 -20.88 -0.57
CA TRP A 176 10.15 -21.47 -1.04
C TRP A 176 9.46 -20.53 -2.05
N LEU A 177 10.10 -20.31 -3.18
CA LEU A 177 9.43 -19.65 -4.32
C LEU A 177 8.58 -20.68 -5.05
N PRO A 178 7.25 -20.60 -5.02
CA PRO A 178 6.41 -21.46 -5.85
C PRO A 178 6.82 -21.34 -7.32
N GLU A 179 6.74 -22.42 -8.08
CA GLU A 179 7.06 -22.44 -9.52
C GLU A 179 6.40 -21.29 -10.30
N ARG A 180 5.18 -20.92 -9.90
CA ARG A 180 4.44 -19.77 -10.47
C ARG A 180 5.12 -18.42 -10.23
N VAL A 181 5.74 -18.21 -9.08
CA VAL A 181 6.49 -17.00 -8.76
C VAL A 181 7.76 -16.97 -9.59
N THR A 182 8.45 -18.09 -9.70
CA THR A 182 9.64 -18.23 -10.56
C THR A 182 9.29 -17.92 -12.02
N ALA A 183 8.19 -18.48 -12.56
CA ALA A 183 7.72 -18.19 -13.92
C ALA A 183 7.37 -16.71 -14.10
N PHE A 184 6.81 -16.05 -13.08
CA PHE A 184 6.50 -14.62 -13.12
C PHE A 184 7.77 -13.75 -13.09
N VAL A 185 8.74 -14.11 -12.27
CA VAL A 185 10.06 -13.44 -12.20
C VAL A 185 10.77 -13.52 -13.56
N LEU A 186 10.68 -14.67 -14.22
CA LEU A 186 11.36 -14.97 -15.50
C LEU A 186 10.60 -14.49 -16.75
N ARG A 187 9.51 -13.72 -16.63
CA ARG A 187 8.79 -13.19 -17.82
C ARG A 187 9.71 -12.30 -18.67
N PRO A 188 10.06 -12.71 -19.88
CA PRO A 188 11.08 -12.02 -20.67
C PRO A 188 10.60 -10.71 -21.29
N ASP A 189 9.29 -10.52 -21.42
CA ASP A 189 8.62 -9.42 -22.11
C ASP A 189 8.08 -8.32 -21.18
N ALA A 190 8.34 -8.44 -19.88
CA ALA A 190 7.83 -7.49 -18.92
C ALA A 190 8.65 -6.21 -18.90
N THR A 191 8.00 -5.10 -19.19
CA THR A 191 8.57 -3.73 -19.13
C THR A 191 8.49 -3.12 -17.72
N THR A 192 7.96 -3.87 -16.76
CA THR A 192 7.76 -3.43 -15.37
C THR A 192 8.87 -3.97 -14.47
N ALA A 193 9.27 -3.17 -13.47
CA ALA A 193 10.16 -3.62 -12.41
C ALA A 193 9.40 -4.54 -11.45
N LEU A 194 9.99 -5.69 -11.13
CA LEU A 194 9.50 -6.60 -10.09
C LEU A 194 10.36 -6.44 -8.84
N ILE A 195 9.73 -6.04 -7.75
CA ILE A 195 10.41 -5.67 -6.51
C ILE A 195 9.97 -6.58 -5.37
N GLY A 196 10.94 -7.27 -4.76
CA GLY A 196 10.76 -7.97 -3.49
C GLY A 196 10.95 -7.00 -2.33
N ILE A 197 10.04 -6.99 -1.37
CA ILE A 197 10.12 -6.15 -0.17
C ILE A 197 10.05 -7.03 1.07
N ASP A 198 11.08 -6.96 1.91
CA ASP A 198 11.18 -7.71 3.16
C ASP A 198 10.15 -7.23 4.19
N GLU A 199 9.94 -8.01 5.26
CA GLU A 199 9.09 -7.62 6.37
C GLU A 199 9.62 -6.36 7.08
N ASN A 200 8.71 -5.53 7.61
CA ASN A 200 9.00 -4.25 8.29
C ASN A 200 9.90 -3.32 7.45
N THR A 201 9.68 -3.34 6.15
CA THR A 201 10.45 -2.58 5.17
C THR A 201 9.49 -1.95 4.17
N ALA A 202 9.82 -0.77 3.68
CA ALA A 202 9.02 -0.05 2.70
C ALA A 202 9.90 0.52 1.58
N LEU A 203 9.35 0.54 0.37
CA LEU A 203 9.83 1.32 -0.76
C LEU A 203 8.96 2.59 -0.85
N VAL A 204 9.57 3.75 -0.69
CA VAL A 204 8.88 5.04 -0.55
C VAL A 204 9.25 5.95 -1.70
N TYR A 205 8.26 6.61 -2.26
CA TYR A 205 8.45 7.69 -3.25
C TYR A 205 7.99 9.02 -2.68
N THR A 206 8.86 10.01 -2.72
CA THR A 206 8.55 11.43 -2.46
C THR A 206 8.86 12.28 -3.69
N ASP A 207 10.10 12.32 -4.09
CA ASP A 207 10.68 12.87 -5.32
C ASP A 207 11.54 11.80 -6.03
N LYS A 208 12.05 10.85 -5.28
CA LYS A 208 12.83 9.69 -5.70
C LYS A 208 12.37 8.46 -4.91
N TRP A 209 12.69 7.26 -5.41
CA TRP A 209 12.47 6.03 -4.64
C TRP A 209 13.56 5.87 -3.57
N GLN A 210 13.16 5.54 -2.36
CA GLN A 210 14.02 5.34 -1.21
C GLN A 210 13.55 4.13 -0.41
N SER A 211 14.45 3.46 0.28
CA SER A 211 14.10 2.37 1.20
C SER A 211 13.92 2.89 2.62
N TYR A 212 13.03 2.26 3.37
CA TYR A 212 12.88 2.42 4.82
C TYR A 212 12.83 1.06 5.50
N GLY A 213 13.36 0.98 6.72
CA GLY A 213 13.28 -0.21 7.57
C GLY A 213 14.59 -1.00 7.65
N ARG A 214 14.53 -2.15 8.32
CA ARG A 214 15.73 -2.97 8.61
C ARG A 214 15.99 -4.05 7.55
N GLY A 215 15.00 -4.41 6.78
CA GLY A 215 15.12 -5.37 5.69
C GLY A 215 15.64 -4.74 4.41
N LYS A 216 15.50 -5.45 3.32
CA LYS A 216 16.02 -5.05 2.00
C LYS A 216 14.88 -4.88 1.00
N ILE A 217 15.19 -4.09 -0.01
CA ILE A 217 14.45 -4.03 -1.27
C ILE A 217 15.25 -4.79 -2.31
N HIS A 218 14.60 -5.73 -2.99
CA HIS A 218 15.23 -6.61 -3.98
C HIS A 218 14.66 -6.32 -5.36
N THR A 219 15.48 -5.85 -6.30
CA THR A 219 15.08 -5.76 -7.71
C THR A 219 15.25 -7.13 -8.35
N LEU A 220 14.14 -7.81 -8.62
CA LEU A 220 14.12 -9.19 -9.13
C LEU A 220 14.08 -9.24 -10.65
N ARG A 221 13.51 -8.20 -11.28
CA ARG A 221 13.41 -8.04 -12.74
C ARG A 221 13.24 -6.56 -13.06
N GLY A 222 13.71 -6.14 -14.25
CA GLY A 222 13.65 -4.76 -14.70
C GLY A 222 14.61 -3.86 -13.93
N GLU A 223 14.42 -2.56 -14.07
CA GLU A 223 15.24 -1.54 -13.42
C GLU A 223 14.34 -0.59 -12.63
N LEU A 224 14.77 -0.21 -11.45
CA LEU A 224 14.18 0.86 -10.65
C LEU A 224 15.32 1.62 -9.98
N ASP A 225 15.38 2.92 -10.23
CA ASP A 225 16.37 3.80 -9.58
C ASP A 225 15.95 4.05 -8.14
N ILE A 226 16.61 3.35 -7.23
CA ILE A 226 16.40 3.46 -5.78
C ILE A 226 17.62 4.18 -5.21
N SER A 227 17.40 5.33 -4.58
CA SER A 227 18.44 6.10 -3.92
C SER A 227 19.20 5.28 -2.90
N ALA A 228 20.54 5.41 -2.89
CA ALA A 228 21.38 4.82 -1.85
C ALA A 228 21.12 5.44 -0.47
N GLU A 229 20.61 6.68 -0.42
CA GLU A 229 20.18 7.31 0.82
C GLU A 229 18.82 6.77 1.23
N PRO A 230 18.69 6.19 2.44
CA PRO A 230 17.40 5.72 2.92
C PRO A 230 16.42 6.88 3.11
N PHE A 231 15.12 6.57 3.10
CA PHE A 231 14.10 7.52 3.53
C PHE A 231 14.34 7.86 5.01
N SER A 232 14.63 9.13 5.28
CA SER A 232 14.92 9.60 6.63
C SER A 232 13.69 10.18 7.29
N ILE A 233 13.55 9.88 8.56
CA ILE A 233 12.56 10.45 9.47
C ILE A 233 13.19 11.70 10.08
N HIS A 234 12.50 12.84 9.95
CA HIS A 234 12.96 14.16 10.44
C HIS A 234 12.17 14.59 11.66
#